data_65cced442f904f58613d76115affbc76
#
_entry.id   65cced442f904f58613d76115affbc76
#
_cell.length_a   1.000
_cell.length_b   1.000
_cell.length_c   1.000
_cell.angle_alpha   90.00
_cell.angle_beta   90.00
_cell.angle_gamma   90.00
#
_symmetry.space_group_name_H-M   'P 1'
#
loop_
_entity.id
_entity.type
_entity.pdbx_description
1 polymer ?
#
loop_
_entity_poly.entity_id
_entity_poly.type
_entity_poly.pdbx_seq_one_letter_code
_entity_poly.pdbx_strand_id
1 'polypeptide(L)'
;MKRTHENGTLRAANAGEKVTLIGWVAKRRNLGSLVFIDLRDRSGIVQVTFDETMAEKVKDVRNEYILQVTGTVQLRKDANPKMATGEIEVHAEDVVIVNSSDVLPIDLSENSTTNEDTRLKYRYLDLRRATIQKNLILRHKICMVARRVLDQEGFIEIETPILAKSTPEGARDYLVPSRIYNGHFWALPQSPQIYKQLCMIGGMEKYFQIARCFRDEDLRADRQPEFTQIDIEMSFGDEDTIFGIVENLMKNIFKETKNYDLEDYFVRLPWEECMRRYGSDKPDLRFGNEIQDITDLFKNTEFAVFKNVVEDPRGMIGALKFENAQDKYSRKGLDKLQEFVKHGFKAKALAYLKMANGELSGSIVKPLSEEEKNAVVERLDMKDGDLVLIIADNNRIVESSLGALRVKLAHELDLIPTGECYKFLWVTDFPMFEYSEEENRWVAAHHPFTAPKEEDIDKLFSDPEHVSSRAYDLVLNGYELLSGSIRIHDQDLQEKVFEAIGLSMEKAKERFGFFLDAFKFGTPPHGGVGIGLERLTMVLAGTDNIRDVVAFPTTNSSLDLMSDAPGNVDPEQLSVLGIEVSKKDSE
;
A
#
# COMPACT_ATOMS: atom_id res chain seq x y z
N MET A 1 10.67 -40.88 3.67
CA MET A 1 9.98 -40.23 4.80
C MET A 1 8.64 -39.70 4.31
N LYS A 2 7.53 -40.15 4.90
CA LYS A 2 6.17 -39.80 4.42
C LYS A 2 5.25 -39.60 5.62
N ARG A 3 4.60 -38.41 5.74
CA ARG A 3 3.58 -38.15 6.75
C ARG A 3 2.21 -38.63 6.23
N THR A 4 1.34 -39.05 7.16
CA THR A 4 -0.04 -39.45 6.85
C THR A 4 -1.00 -38.26 6.91
N HIS A 5 -0.76 -37.32 7.83
CA HIS A 5 -1.60 -36.16 8.08
C HIS A 5 -0.74 -34.91 8.27
N GLU A 6 -1.34 -33.74 8.08
CA GLU A 6 -0.80 -32.46 8.53
C GLU A 6 -1.15 -32.28 10.02
N ASN A 7 -0.22 -31.69 10.80
CA ASN A 7 -0.32 -31.65 12.26
C ASN A 7 -1.56 -30.90 12.76
N GLY A 8 -1.87 -29.77 12.13
CA GLY A 8 -3.00 -28.92 12.53
C GLY A 8 -4.37 -29.37 12.04
N THR A 9 -4.44 -30.42 11.21
CA THR A 9 -5.72 -30.89 10.62
C THR A 9 -6.44 -31.95 11.46
N LEU A 10 -5.74 -32.56 12.43
CA LEU A 10 -6.31 -33.60 13.27
C LEU A 10 -7.43 -33.06 14.18
N ARG A 11 -8.47 -33.85 14.35
CA ARG A 11 -9.65 -33.53 15.17
C ARG A 11 -10.10 -34.75 15.97
N ALA A 12 -11.10 -34.58 16.84
CA ALA A 12 -11.70 -35.65 17.63
C ALA A 12 -12.16 -36.86 16.78
N ALA A 13 -12.59 -36.63 15.56
CA ALA A 13 -12.97 -37.69 14.59
C ALA A 13 -11.82 -38.63 14.23
N ASN A 14 -10.56 -38.20 14.38
CA ASN A 14 -9.39 -39.06 14.13
C ASN A 14 -8.97 -39.90 15.35
N ALA A 15 -9.71 -39.84 16.46
CA ALA A 15 -9.38 -40.64 17.67
C ALA A 15 -9.35 -42.14 17.36
N GLY A 16 -8.27 -42.81 17.74
CA GLY A 16 -8.02 -44.23 17.46
C GLY A 16 -7.21 -44.46 16.18
N GLU A 17 -7.01 -43.47 15.34
CA GLU A 17 -6.21 -43.60 14.12
C GLU A 17 -4.70 -43.62 14.44
N LYS A 18 -3.98 -44.49 13.73
CA LYS A 18 -2.51 -44.50 13.72
C LYS A 18 -1.99 -43.52 12.68
N VAL A 19 -1.22 -42.53 13.13
CA VAL A 19 -0.71 -41.45 12.29
C VAL A 19 0.82 -41.38 12.30
N THR A 20 1.39 -40.91 11.21
CA THR A 20 2.80 -40.47 11.15
C THR A 20 2.83 -38.99 10.84
N LEU A 21 3.37 -38.22 11.75
CA LEU A 21 3.47 -36.75 11.71
C LEU A 21 4.93 -36.34 11.55
N ILE A 22 5.17 -35.22 10.87
CA ILE A 22 6.49 -34.61 10.75
C ILE A 22 6.35 -33.12 10.98
N GLY A 23 7.23 -32.53 11.82
CA GLY A 23 7.17 -31.11 12.08
C GLY A 23 8.30 -30.61 12.98
N TRP A 24 8.26 -29.34 13.26
CA TRP A 24 9.17 -28.66 14.18
C TRP A 24 8.65 -28.72 15.62
N VAL A 25 9.54 -28.91 16.57
CA VAL A 25 9.22 -28.82 18.01
C VAL A 25 8.99 -27.36 18.37
N ALA A 26 7.75 -26.93 18.48
CA ALA A 26 7.42 -25.57 18.89
C ALA A 26 7.66 -25.36 20.40
N LYS A 27 7.33 -26.37 21.22
CA LYS A 27 7.52 -26.33 22.66
C LYS A 27 7.68 -27.74 23.23
N ARG A 28 8.59 -27.90 24.19
CA ARG A 28 8.77 -29.13 24.95
C ARG A 28 8.50 -28.87 26.45
N ARG A 29 7.79 -29.77 27.10
CA ARG A 29 7.45 -29.70 28.51
C ARG A 29 7.64 -31.10 29.14
N ASN A 30 8.19 -31.14 30.35
CA ASN A 30 8.29 -32.34 31.15
C ASN A 30 7.29 -32.24 32.30
N LEU A 31 6.53 -33.31 32.54
CA LEU A 31 5.62 -33.42 33.67
C LEU A 31 5.77 -34.80 34.28
N GLY A 32 6.58 -34.90 35.33
CA GLY A 32 6.98 -36.19 35.92
C GLY A 32 7.74 -37.05 34.92
N SER A 33 7.24 -38.28 34.68
CA SER A 33 7.79 -39.24 33.72
C SER A 33 7.32 -39.02 32.27
N LEU A 34 6.39 -38.10 32.04
CA LEU A 34 5.83 -37.80 30.72
C LEU A 34 6.54 -36.63 30.09
N VAL A 35 6.75 -36.71 28.78
CA VAL A 35 7.21 -35.58 27.96
C VAL A 35 6.11 -35.19 26.99
N PHE A 36 5.81 -33.89 26.92
CA PHE A 36 4.86 -33.32 25.98
C PHE A 36 5.62 -32.44 24.98
N ILE A 37 5.36 -32.65 23.68
CA ILE A 37 5.92 -31.86 22.59
C ILE A 37 4.77 -31.29 21.76
N ASP A 38 4.75 -29.97 21.61
CA ASP A 38 3.90 -29.29 20.66
C ASP A 38 4.62 -29.35 19.29
N LEU A 39 4.13 -30.22 18.40
CA LEU A 39 4.71 -30.44 17.06
C LEU A 39 3.99 -29.55 16.05
N ARG A 40 4.73 -28.69 15.36
CA ARG A 40 4.22 -27.66 14.45
C ARG A 40 4.56 -28.00 13.01
N ASP A 41 3.60 -27.79 12.12
CA ASP A 41 3.82 -27.61 10.68
C ASP A 41 3.04 -26.37 10.19
N ARG A 42 2.95 -26.17 8.87
CA ARG A 42 2.23 -25.02 8.30
C ARG A 42 0.73 -25.04 8.63
N SER A 43 0.13 -26.20 8.82
CA SER A 43 -1.29 -26.34 9.10
C SER A 43 -1.66 -26.00 10.55
N GLY A 44 -0.69 -26.03 11.47
CA GLY A 44 -0.87 -25.74 12.87
C GLY A 44 -0.02 -26.60 13.79
N ILE A 45 -0.49 -26.75 15.02
CA ILE A 45 0.21 -27.44 16.11
C ILE A 45 -0.65 -28.59 16.63
N VAL A 46 -0.01 -29.73 16.94
CA VAL A 46 -0.62 -30.83 17.68
C VAL A 46 0.25 -31.21 18.87
N GLN A 47 -0.35 -31.55 20.00
CA GLN A 47 0.37 -32.07 21.14
C GLN A 47 0.69 -33.55 20.93
N VAL A 48 1.95 -33.92 21.16
CA VAL A 48 2.43 -35.29 21.17
C VAL A 48 2.86 -35.64 22.59
N THR A 49 2.40 -36.77 23.09
CA THR A 49 2.71 -37.28 24.44
C THR A 49 3.66 -38.48 24.33
N PHE A 50 4.75 -38.44 25.08
CA PHE A 50 5.73 -39.51 25.19
C PHE A 50 5.67 -40.08 26.61
N ASP A 51 5.45 -41.38 26.73
CA ASP A 51 5.50 -42.08 28.00
C ASP A 51 6.94 -42.26 28.51
N GLU A 52 7.12 -42.86 29.67
CA GLU A 52 8.42 -43.04 30.30
C GLU A 52 9.41 -43.82 29.42
N THR A 53 8.92 -44.77 28.62
CA THR A 53 9.77 -45.58 27.73
C THR A 53 10.27 -44.80 26.51
N MET A 54 9.46 -43.88 26.01
CA MET A 54 9.76 -43.03 24.87
C MET A 54 10.45 -41.73 25.28
N ALA A 55 10.29 -41.28 26.54
CA ALA A 55 10.85 -40.01 27.04
C ALA A 55 12.37 -39.97 26.93
N GLU A 56 13.07 -41.11 27.11
CA GLU A 56 14.52 -41.19 26.93
C GLU A 56 14.97 -40.89 25.49
N LYS A 57 14.19 -41.30 24.48
CA LYS A 57 14.51 -41.00 23.06
C LYS A 57 14.41 -39.51 22.72
N VAL A 58 13.68 -38.73 23.49
CA VAL A 58 13.45 -37.31 23.26
C VAL A 58 14.07 -36.40 24.33
N LYS A 59 14.91 -36.97 25.23
CA LYS A 59 15.50 -36.21 26.36
C LYS A 59 16.31 -34.99 25.92
N ASP A 60 17.06 -35.10 24.82
CA ASP A 60 17.94 -34.08 24.29
C ASP A 60 17.27 -33.20 23.20
N VAL A 61 16.00 -33.47 22.89
CA VAL A 61 15.22 -32.70 21.90
C VAL A 61 14.96 -31.30 22.44
N ARG A 62 15.27 -30.31 21.62
CA ARG A 62 15.05 -28.88 21.90
C ARG A 62 14.03 -28.29 20.93
N ASN A 63 13.65 -27.05 21.20
CA ASN A 63 12.78 -26.31 20.27
C ASN A 63 13.43 -26.24 18.88
N GLU A 64 12.58 -26.25 17.87
CA GLU A 64 12.92 -26.18 16.44
C GLU A 64 13.66 -27.43 15.88
N TYR A 65 13.87 -28.50 16.68
CA TYR A 65 14.23 -29.78 16.11
C TYR A 65 13.10 -30.29 15.20
N ILE A 66 13.44 -31.03 14.16
CA ILE A 66 12.46 -31.71 13.30
C ILE A 66 12.32 -33.15 13.76
N LEU A 67 11.09 -33.51 14.09
CA LEU A 67 10.73 -34.88 14.49
C LEU A 67 9.80 -35.51 13.48
N GLN A 68 10.00 -36.82 13.24
CA GLN A 68 8.97 -37.70 12.73
C GLN A 68 8.45 -38.54 13.89
N VAL A 69 7.16 -38.49 14.13
CA VAL A 69 6.48 -39.21 15.21
C VAL A 69 5.43 -40.14 14.59
N THR A 70 5.47 -41.41 14.97
CA THR A 70 4.39 -42.37 14.68
C THR A 70 3.68 -42.67 16.00
N GLY A 71 2.36 -42.60 15.99
CA GLY A 71 1.58 -42.79 17.20
C GLY A 71 0.08 -42.86 16.95
N THR A 72 -0.70 -43.02 18.01
CA THR A 72 -2.16 -43.12 17.95
C THR A 72 -2.79 -41.83 18.46
N VAL A 73 -3.78 -41.32 17.73
CA VAL A 73 -4.57 -40.14 18.13
C VAL A 73 -5.49 -40.54 19.27
N GLN A 74 -5.49 -39.79 20.37
CA GLN A 74 -6.34 -39.99 21.54
C GLN A 74 -7.07 -38.69 21.92
N LEU A 75 -8.25 -38.84 22.52
CA LEU A 75 -8.94 -37.71 23.11
C LEU A 75 -8.22 -37.29 24.40
N ARG A 76 -8.00 -35.99 24.55
CA ARG A 76 -7.40 -35.42 25.76
C ARG A 76 -8.39 -35.47 26.93
N LYS A 77 -7.86 -35.70 28.12
CA LYS A 77 -8.63 -35.65 29.38
C LYS A 77 -9.23 -34.26 29.61
N ASP A 78 -8.40 -33.23 29.37
CA ASP A 78 -8.75 -31.82 29.48
C ASP A 78 -8.49 -31.14 28.13
N ALA A 79 -9.58 -30.79 27.45
CA ALA A 79 -9.49 -30.10 26.15
C ALA A 79 -8.89 -28.70 26.31
N ASN A 80 -8.03 -28.29 25.36
CA ASN A 80 -7.47 -26.95 25.30
C ASN A 80 -8.18 -26.10 24.24
N PRO A 81 -9.12 -25.22 24.60
CA PRO A 81 -9.90 -24.44 23.64
C PRO A 81 -9.06 -23.41 22.85
N LYS A 82 -7.80 -23.16 23.25
CA LYS A 82 -6.89 -22.24 22.58
C LYS A 82 -6.18 -22.87 21.37
N MET A 83 -6.33 -24.16 21.14
CA MET A 83 -5.72 -24.88 20.02
C MET A 83 -6.81 -25.54 19.18
N ALA A 84 -6.70 -25.44 17.85
CA ALA A 84 -7.63 -26.10 16.93
C ALA A 84 -7.63 -27.64 17.08
N THR A 85 -6.52 -28.22 17.52
CA THR A 85 -6.34 -29.65 17.82
C THR A 85 -6.49 -29.96 19.32
N GLY A 86 -7.00 -29.00 20.10
CA GLY A 86 -6.94 -29.06 21.56
C GLY A 86 -7.80 -30.15 22.21
N GLU A 87 -8.70 -30.80 21.48
CA GLU A 87 -9.50 -31.95 21.96
C GLU A 87 -8.74 -33.26 21.90
N ILE A 88 -7.62 -33.30 21.12
CA ILE A 88 -6.84 -34.52 20.89
C ILE A 88 -5.37 -34.32 21.23
N GLU A 89 -4.69 -35.44 21.42
CA GLU A 89 -3.23 -35.55 21.45
C GLU A 89 -2.79 -36.82 20.72
N VAL A 90 -1.54 -36.90 20.33
CA VAL A 90 -0.96 -38.10 19.71
C VAL A 90 -0.08 -38.81 20.73
N HIS A 91 -0.42 -40.03 21.08
CA HIS A 91 0.41 -40.86 21.94
C HIS A 91 1.51 -41.53 21.09
N ALA A 92 2.76 -41.12 21.30
CA ALA A 92 3.89 -41.56 20.51
C ALA A 92 4.23 -43.04 20.74
N GLU A 93 4.35 -43.82 19.68
CA GLU A 93 4.80 -45.21 19.67
C GLU A 93 6.23 -45.32 19.10
N ASP A 94 6.62 -44.41 18.24
CA ASP A 94 7.97 -44.30 17.70
C ASP A 94 8.32 -42.86 17.34
N VAL A 95 9.60 -42.52 17.42
CA VAL A 95 10.11 -41.20 17.10
C VAL A 95 11.49 -41.26 16.45
N VAL A 96 11.67 -40.45 15.40
CA VAL A 96 12.93 -40.23 14.74
C VAL A 96 13.26 -38.75 14.78
N ILE A 97 14.46 -38.40 15.27
CA ILE A 97 14.99 -37.05 15.14
C ILE A 97 15.50 -36.92 13.70
N VAL A 98 14.77 -36.15 12.88
CA VAL A 98 15.09 -35.95 11.47
C VAL A 98 16.27 -34.97 11.32
N ASN A 99 16.23 -33.89 12.13
CA ASN A 99 17.31 -32.91 12.17
C ASN A 99 17.28 -32.16 13.52
N SER A 100 18.45 -31.74 13.97
CA SER A 100 18.64 -30.89 15.14
C SER A 100 18.61 -29.41 14.73
N SER A 101 18.55 -28.54 15.72
CA SER A 101 18.61 -27.09 15.56
C SER A 101 19.50 -26.49 16.63
N ASP A 102 20.28 -25.47 16.24
CA ASP A 102 20.92 -24.58 17.19
C ASP A 102 19.87 -23.66 17.87
N VAL A 103 20.31 -22.91 18.85
CA VAL A 103 19.47 -21.88 19.48
C VAL A 103 19.18 -20.79 18.44
N LEU A 104 17.89 -20.49 18.26
CA LEU A 104 17.51 -19.48 17.28
C LEU A 104 17.99 -18.07 17.69
N PRO A 105 18.47 -17.27 16.75
CA PRO A 105 18.84 -15.87 16.97
C PRO A 105 17.63 -14.93 17.10
N ILE A 106 16.42 -15.41 16.83
CA ILE A 106 15.16 -14.66 16.91
C ILE A 106 14.12 -15.42 17.72
N ASP A 107 13.21 -14.68 18.34
CA ASP A 107 12.01 -15.25 18.98
C ASP A 107 10.88 -15.37 17.96
N LEU A 108 10.32 -16.59 17.83
CA LEU A 108 9.22 -16.91 16.92
C LEU A 108 7.82 -16.64 17.52
N SER A 109 7.75 -16.18 18.78
CA SER A 109 6.46 -15.89 19.41
C SER A 109 5.75 -14.71 18.75
N GLU A 110 4.42 -14.67 18.84
CA GLU A 110 3.61 -13.58 18.29
C GLU A 110 3.94 -12.23 18.94
N ASN A 111 4.33 -12.24 20.21
CA ASN A 111 4.68 -11.04 20.99
C ASN A 111 6.20 -10.79 20.99
N SER A 112 6.92 -11.29 20.00
CA SER A 112 8.36 -11.12 19.90
C SER A 112 8.76 -9.65 19.85
N THR A 113 9.76 -9.28 20.66
CA THR A 113 10.41 -7.95 20.66
C THR A 113 11.68 -7.92 19.83
N THR A 114 11.97 -8.97 19.06
CA THR A 114 13.12 -9.01 18.15
C THR A 114 13.01 -7.87 17.15
N ASN A 115 14.07 -7.07 17.03
CA ASN A 115 14.06 -5.93 16.11
C ASN A 115 13.94 -6.39 14.64
N GLU A 116 13.49 -5.49 13.79
CA GLU A 116 13.18 -5.80 12.39
C GLU A 116 14.42 -6.23 11.61
N ASP A 117 15.56 -5.55 11.77
CA ASP A 117 16.79 -5.88 11.05
C ASP A 117 17.28 -7.31 11.34
N THR A 118 17.19 -7.75 12.61
CA THR A 118 17.53 -9.12 12.98
C THR A 118 16.53 -10.12 12.36
N ARG A 119 15.24 -9.79 12.33
CA ARG A 119 14.20 -10.59 11.66
C ARG A 119 14.46 -10.69 10.15
N LEU A 120 14.85 -9.59 9.51
CA LEU A 120 15.18 -9.55 8.08
C LEU A 120 16.45 -10.34 7.78
N LYS A 121 17.48 -10.23 8.62
CA LYS A 121 18.71 -11.03 8.49
C LYS A 121 18.46 -12.54 8.55
N TYR A 122 17.57 -12.96 9.44
CA TYR A 122 17.18 -14.36 9.60
C TYR A 122 15.78 -14.63 9.05
N ARG A 123 15.43 -14.01 7.90
CA ARG A 123 14.08 -14.03 7.34
C ARG A 123 13.53 -15.42 7.14
N TYR A 124 14.34 -16.41 6.76
CA TYR A 124 13.93 -17.81 6.64
C TYR A 124 13.45 -18.43 7.97
N LEU A 125 13.87 -17.90 9.13
CA LEU A 125 13.32 -18.26 10.42
C LEU A 125 12.05 -17.44 10.74
N ASP A 126 12.06 -16.14 10.47
CA ASP A 126 10.90 -15.27 10.68
C ASP A 126 9.67 -15.74 9.88
N LEU A 127 9.87 -16.37 8.72
CA LEU A 127 8.82 -17.04 7.94
C LEU A 127 8.13 -18.21 8.68
N ARG A 128 8.68 -18.71 9.80
CA ARG A 128 8.03 -19.71 10.67
C ARG A 128 6.98 -19.09 11.59
N ARG A 129 6.95 -17.78 11.77
CA ARG A 129 5.93 -17.11 12.58
C ARG A 129 4.57 -17.22 11.93
N ALA A 130 3.56 -17.56 12.75
CA ALA A 130 2.20 -17.78 12.26
C ALA A 130 1.61 -16.54 11.58
N THR A 131 1.89 -15.33 12.11
CA THR A 131 1.44 -14.06 11.51
C THR A 131 1.99 -13.89 10.10
N ILE A 132 3.29 -14.08 9.89
CA ILE A 132 3.92 -13.95 8.56
C ILE A 132 3.38 -15.01 7.60
N GLN A 133 3.27 -16.26 8.03
CA GLN A 133 2.67 -17.32 7.20
C GLN A 133 1.23 -17.00 6.80
N LYS A 134 0.42 -16.53 7.75
CA LYS A 134 -0.97 -16.13 7.50
C LYS A 134 -1.06 -15.02 6.44
N ASN A 135 -0.18 -14.02 6.51
CA ASN A 135 -0.14 -12.92 5.56
C ASN A 135 0.24 -13.40 4.15
N LEU A 136 1.23 -14.28 4.03
CA LEU A 136 1.63 -14.85 2.74
C LEU A 136 0.56 -15.79 2.15
N ILE A 137 -0.15 -16.53 2.99
CA ILE A 137 -1.30 -17.35 2.58
C ILE A 137 -2.45 -16.45 2.10
N LEU A 138 -2.71 -15.33 2.79
CA LEU A 138 -3.69 -14.33 2.37
C LEU A 138 -3.33 -13.76 0.99
N ARG A 139 -2.08 -13.34 0.80
CA ARG A 139 -1.57 -12.87 -0.49
C ARG A 139 -1.77 -13.88 -1.61
N HIS A 140 -1.47 -15.16 -1.34
CA HIS A 140 -1.73 -16.25 -2.30
C HIS A 140 -3.22 -16.35 -2.64
N LYS A 141 -4.11 -16.33 -1.65
CA LYS A 141 -5.56 -16.39 -1.88
C LYS A 141 -6.06 -15.21 -2.71
N ILE A 142 -5.59 -13.99 -2.45
CA ILE A 142 -5.93 -12.81 -3.25
C ILE A 142 -5.59 -13.06 -4.73
N CYS A 143 -4.38 -13.55 -5.04
CA CYS A 143 -3.99 -13.87 -6.41
C CYS A 143 -4.89 -14.94 -7.05
N MET A 144 -5.25 -15.97 -6.30
CA MET A 144 -6.12 -17.04 -6.82
C MET A 144 -7.54 -16.56 -7.12
N VAL A 145 -8.09 -15.72 -6.25
CA VAL A 145 -9.41 -15.09 -6.49
C VAL A 145 -9.34 -14.15 -7.69
N ALA A 146 -8.28 -13.34 -7.81
CA ALA A 146 -8.11 -12.44 -8.93
C ALA A 146 -8.07 -13.19 -10.27
N ARG A 147 -7.27 -14.26 -10.37
CA ARG A 147 -7.23 -15.08 -11.58
C ARG A 147 -8.59 -15.66 -11.95
N ARG A 148 -9.31 -16.20 -10.98
CA ARG A 148 -10.63 -16.78 -11.22
C ARG A 148 -11.67 -15.75 -11.66
N VAL A 149 -11.72 -14.60 -10.98
CA VAL A 149 -12.71 -13.55 -11.30
C VAL A 149 -12.40 -12.94 -12.67
N LEU A 150 -11.14 -12.64 -12.96
CA LEU A 150 -10.75 -12.04 -14.24
C LEU A 150 -10.93 -13.03 -15.41
N ASP A 151 -10.66 -14.32 -15.23
CA ASP A 151 -10.95 -15.35 -16.22
C ASP A 151 -12.47 -15.43 -16.51
N GLN A 152 -13.31 -15.39 -15.48
CA GLN A 152 -14.77 -15.35 -15.64
C GLN A 152 -15.28 -14.10 -16.38
N GLU A 153 -14.58 -12.96 -16.24
CA GLU A 153 -14.86 -11.73 -16.99
C GLU A 153 -14.27 -11.76 -18.43
N GLY A 154 -13.58 -12.84 -18.80
CA GLY A 154 -13.01 -13.05 -20.13
C GLY A 154 -11.63 -12.40 -20.33
N PHE A 155 -10.91 -12.08 -19.25
CA PHE A 155 -9.54 -11.61 -19.34
C PHE A 155 -8.56 -12.78 -19.52
N ILE A 156 -7.50 -12.54 -20.28
CA ILE A 156 -6.42 -13.50 -20.57
C ILE A 156 -5.18 -13.09 -19.78
N GLU A 157 -4.60 -14.02 -19.01
CA GLU A 157 -3.32 -13.78 -18.33
C GLU A 157 -2.17 -13.88 -19.34
N ILE A 158 -1.46 -12.77 -19.56
CA ILE A 158 -0.35 -12.67 -20.53
C ILE A 158 0.88 -12.16 -19.81
N GLU A 159 1.98 -12.90 -19.87
CA GLU A 159 3.27 -12.45 -19.36
C GLU A 159 3.94 -11.48 -20.33
N THR A 160 4.50 -10.41 -19.78
CA THR A 160 5.26 -9.40 -20.52
C THR A 160 6.74 -9.47 -20.16
N PRO A 161 7.65 -8.95 -21.00
CA PRO A 161 9.08 -9.00 -20.75
C PRO A 161 9.50 -8.29 -19.46
N ILE A 162 10.39 -8.91 -18.69
CA ILE A 162 11.11 -8.29 -17.57
C ILE A 162 12.35 -7.53 -18.07
N LEU A 163 13.02 -8.02 -19.12
CA LEU A 163 14.10 -7.29 -19.80
C LEU A 163 13.48 -6.44 -20.92
N ALA A 164 13.37 -5.15 -20.68
CA ALA A 164 12.69 -4.21 -21.57
C ALA A 164 13.62 -3.08 -22.00
N LYS A 165 13.14 -2.23 -22.89
CA LYS A 165 13.77 -0.94 -23.19
C LYS A 165 13.53 0.02 -22.03
N SER A 166 14.53 0.84 -21.69
CA SER A 166 14.36 1.93 -20.72
C SER A 166 13.33 2.95 -21.24
N THR A 167 12.27 3.09 -20.50
CA THR A 167 11.14 4.01 -20.78
C THR A 167 10.68 4.62 -19.46
N PRO A 168 11.48 5.52 -18.84
CA PRO A 168 11.17 6.06 -17.52
C PRO A 168 9.84 6.84 -17.53
N GLU A 169 8.93 6.44 -16.60
CA GLU A 169 7.55 6.96 -16.49
C GLU A 169 7.30 7.62 -15.11
N GLY A 170 8.34 8.18 -14.49
CA GLY A 170 8.22 8.85 -13.18
C GLY A 170 9.29 8.45 -12.18
N ALA A 171 9.59 7.16 -12.00
CA ALA A 171 10.71 6.67 -11.21
C ALA A 171 11.97 6.46 -12.08
N ARG A 172 13.12 6.19 -11.47
CA ARG A 172 14.30 5.72 -12.20
C ARG A 172 14.19 4.23 -12.49
N ASP A 173 14.75 3.81 -13.63
CA ASP A 173 14.81 2.42 -14.04
C ASP A 173 16.03 1.72 -13.42
N TYR A 174 15.85 0.46 -13.01
CA TYR A 174 16.99 -0.43 -12.77
C TYR A 174 17.55 -0.90 -14.12
N LEU A 175 18.86 -0.69 -14.33
CA LEU A 175 19.52 -1.02 -15.59
C LEU A 175 20.28 -2.34 -15.49
N VAL A 176 20.17 -3.18 -16.53
CA VAL A 176 20.87 -4.44 -16.67
C VAL A 176 21.75 -4.37 -17.91
N PRO A 177 23.09 -4.46 -17.78
CA PRO A 177 23.99 -4.31 -18.92
C PRO A 177 23.90 -5.51 -19.87
N SER A 178 24.01 -5.24 -21.19
CA SER A 178 24.03 -6.28 -22.21
C SER A 178 25.46 -6.81 -22.42
N ARG A 179 25.66 -8.12 -22.29
CA ARG A 179 26.92 -8.79 -22.60
C ARG A 179 27.24 -8.79 -24.10
N ILE A 180 26.20 -8.83 -24.94
CA ILE A 180 26.37 -8.96 -26.41
C ILE A 180 26.56 -7.59 -27.05
N TYR A 181 25.90 -6.57 -26.54
CA TYR A 181 25.95 -5.20 -27.06
C TYR A 181 26.58 -4.29 -26.02
N ASN A 182 27.91 -4.15 -26.05
CA ASN A 182 28.65 -3.31 -25.10
C ASN A 182 28.12 -1.87 -25.12
N GLY A 183 27.97 -1.30 -23.92
CA GLY A 183 27.42 0.06 -23.76
C GLY A 183 25.91 0.16 -23.91
N HIS A 184 25.21 -0.96 -24.12
CA HIS A 184 23.74 -1.01 -24.17
C HIS A 184 23.20 -1.72 -22.93
N PHE A 185 22.01 -1.29 -22.50
CA PHE A 185 21.36 -1.77 -21.28
C PHE A 185 19.92 -2.17 -21.56
N TRP A 186 19.51 -3.24 -20.91
CA TRP A 186 18.11 -3.50 -20.64
C TRP A 186 17.69 -2.70 -19.41
N ALA A 187 16.39 -2.45 -19.27
CA ALA A 187 15.80 -1.92 -18.04
C ALA A 187 14.80 -2.92 -17.46
N LEU A 188 14.69 -2.96 -16.13
CA LEU A 188 13.60 -3.66 -15.46
C LEU A 188 12.35 -2.76 -15.50
N PRO A 189 11.15 -3.29 -15.86
CA PRO A 189 9.97 -2.46 -16.10
C PRO A 189 9.40 -1.89 -14.79
N GLN A 190 9.03 -0.60 -14.81
CA GLN A 190 8.31 0.03 -13.70
C GLN A 190 6.88 -0.47 -13.59
N SER A 191 6.29 -0.82 -14.71
CA SER A 191 5.03 -1.52 -14.88
C SER A 191 4.96 -2.10 -16.30
N PRO A 192 4.04 -3.01 -16.62
CA PRO A 192 3.86 -3.50 -18.00
C PRO A 192 3.09 -2.53 -18.91
N GLN A 193 3.06 -1.22 -18.61
CA GLN A 193 2.20 -0.21 -19.23
C GLN A 193 2.22 -0.23 -20.76
N ILE A 194 3.37 -0.18 -21.37
CA ILE A 194 3.49 -0.18 -22.84
C ILE A 194 3.06 -1.53 -23.43
N TYR A 195 3.48 -2.62 -22.81
CA TYR A 195 3.19 -3.96 -23.33
C TYR A 195 1.70 -4.31 -23.24
N LYS A 196 1.01 -3.92 -22.16
CA LYS A 196 -0.43 -4.17 -22.06
C LYS A 196 -1.23 -3.36 -23.10
N GLN A 197 -0.81 -2.12 -23.39
CA GLN A 197 -1.40 -1.33 -24.48
C GLN A 197 -1.13 -1.98 -25.84
N LEU A 198 0.09 -2.50 -26.07
CA LEU A 198 0.39 -3.29 -27.28
C LEU A 198 -0.45 -4.56 -27.40
N CYS A 199 -0.82 -5.22 -26.27
CA CYS A 199 -1.79 -6.32 -26.28
C CYS A 199 -3.17 -5.85 -26.78
N MET A 200 -3.60 -4.63 -26.43
CA MET A 200 -4.87 -4.08 -26.95
C MET A 200 -4.79 -3.83 -28.45
N ILE A 201 -3.71 -3.21 -28.93
CA ILE A 201 -3.46 -3.02 -30.37
C ILE A 201 -3.35 -4.36 -31.08
N GLY A 202 -2.79 -5.37 -30.42
CA GLY A 202 -2.69 -6.75 -30.90
C GLY A 202 -4.00 -7.53 -30.88
N GLY A 203 -5.12 -6.93 -30.46
CA GLY A 203 -6.45 -7.53 -30.52
C GLY A 203 -6.76 -8.52 -29.40
N MET A 204 -6.02 -8.47 -28.27
CA MET A 204 -6.29 -9.34 -27.11
C MET A 204 -7.53 -8.89 -26.31
N GLU A 205 -8.00 -7.67 -26.51
CA GLU A 205 -9.17 -7.01 -25.94
C GLU A 205 -9.21 -6.93 -24.41
N LYS A 206 -8.91 -8.02 -23.70
CA LYS A 206 -8.91 -8.08 -22.22
C LYS A 206 -7.66 -8.82 -21.72
N TYR A 207 -6.76 -8.09 -21.10
CA TYR A 207 -5.48 -8.56 -20.58
C TYR A 207 -5.43 -8.40 -19.08
N PHE A 208 -4.81 -9.34 -18.38
CA PHE A 208 -4.30 -9.13 -17.04
C PHE A 208 -2.98 -9.86 -16.82
N GLN A 209 -2.25 -9.48 -15.77
CA GLN A 209 -1.02 -10.14 -15.32
C GLN A 209 -0.81 -9.91 -13.82
N ILE A 210 -0.31 -10.92 -13.12
CA ILE A 210 0.29 -10.74 -11.80
C ILE A 210 1.74 -10.34 -12.02
N ALA A 211 1.96 -9.03 -12.24
CA ALA A 211 3.19 -8.49 -12.80
C ALA A 211 4.21 -8.08 -11.73
N ARG A 212 5.48 -8.43 -11.92
CA ARG A 212 6.59 -7.84 -11.14
C ARG A 212 6.95 -6.49 -11.71
N CYS A 213 7.06 -5.51 -10.81
CA CYS A 213 7.39 -4.12 -11.11
C CYS A 213 8.61 -3.70 -10.31
N PHE A 214 9.42 -2.79 -10.88
CA PHE A 214 10.70 -2.37 -10.31
C PHE A 214 10.82 -0.85 -10.38
N ARG A 215 11.08 -0.18 -9.26
CA ARG A 215 11.26 1.28 -9.22
C ARG A 215 12.42 1.63 -8.30
N ASP A 216 13.40 2.36 -8.85
CA ASP A 216 14.51 2.91 -8.07
C ASP A 216 14.10 4.28 -7.53
N GLU A 217 13.49 4.27 -6.36
CA GLU A 217 12.98 5.45 -5.66
C GLU A 217 13.20 5.34 -4.14
N ASP A 218 13.00 6.43 -3.42
CA ASP A 218 13.10 6.44 -1.97
C ASP A 218 12.05 5.54 -1.32
N LEU A 219 12.49 4.62 -0.47
CA LEU A 219 11.63 3.65 0.19
C LEU A 219 10.95 4.24 1.43
N ARG A 220 9.74 3.74 1.70
CA ARG A 220 8.91 4.07 2.86
C ARG A 220 8.34 2.79 3.46
N ALA A 221 7.55 2.90 4.52
CA ALA A 221 6.91 1.76 5.17
C ALA A 221 5.99 0.94 4.24
N ASP A 222 5.42 1.59 3.21
CA ASP A 222 4.50 1.01 2.23
C ASP A 222 5.10 0.89 0.81
N ARG A 223 6.44 0.99 0.66
CA ARG A 223 7.14 0.88 -0.63
C ARG A 223 8.31 -0.07 -0.57
N GLN A 224 8.51 -0.82 -1.65
CA GLN A 224 9.65 -1.70 -1.91
C GLN A 224 10.21 -1.42 -3.32
N PRO A 225 11.52 -1.63 -3.57
CA PRO A 225 12.12 -1.38 -4.88
C PRO A 225 11.58 -2.34 -5.95
N GLU A 226 11.11 -3.49 -5.55
CA GLU A 226 10.36 -4.44 -6.36
C GLU A 226 9.06 -4.83 -5.68
N PHE A 227 7.98 -4.84 -6.43
CA PHE A 227 6.63 -5.12 -5.95
C PHE A 227 5.80 -5.82 -7.02
N THR A 228 4.58 -6.19 -6.68
CA THR A 228 3.68 -6.91 -7.59
C THR A 228 2.40 -6.12 -7.82
N GLN A 229 1.96 -6.05 -9.07
CA GLN A 229 0.65 -5.54 -9.43
C GLN A 229 -0.26 -6.65 -9.96
N ILE A 230 -1.54 -6.60 -9.62
CA ILE A 230 -2.58 -7.19 -10.46
C ILE A 230 -2.85 -6.13 -11.52
N ASP A 231 -2.27 -6.33 -12.69
CA ASP A 231 -2.30 -5.37 -13.79
C ASP A 231 -3.37 -5.78 -14.79
N ILE A 232 -4.21 -4.83 -15.22
CA ILE A 232 -5.40 -5.07 -16.04
C ILE A 232 -5.45 -4.01 -17.13
N GLU A 233 -5.81 -4.43 -18.37
CA GLU A 233 -6.09 -3.52 -19.48
C GLU A 233 -7.22 -4.10 -20.33
N MET A 234 -8.11 -3.23 -20.83
CA MET A 234 -9.19 -3.66 -21.72
C MET A 234 -9.46 -2.64 -22.84
N SER A 235 -9.87 -3.17 -24.00
CA SER A 235 -10.36 -2.39 -25.14
C SER A 235 -11.86 -2.17 -25.04
N PHE A 236 -12.36 -1.09 -25.68
CA PHE A 236 -13.79 -0.81 -25.90
C PHE A 236 -14.61 -0.59 -24.60
N GLY A 237 -13.92 -0.26 -23.49
CA GLY A 237 -14.55 0.10 -22.22
C GLY A 237 -14.31 1.56 -21.85
N ASP A 238 -15.23 2.10 -21.09
CA ASP A 238 -15.12 3.39 -20.41
C ASP A 238 -14.78 3.21 -18.91
N GLU A 239 -14.72 4.33 -18.17
CA GLU A 239 -14.44 4.31 -16.73
C GLU A 239 -15.46 3.45 -15.97
N ASP A 240 -16.75 3.54 -16.30
CA ASP A 240 -17.79 2.78 -15.61
C ASP A 240 -17.65 1.27 -15.81
N THR A 241 -17.23 0.84 -17.00
CA THR A 241 -16.95 -0.55 -17.30
C THR A 241 -15.78 -1.07 -16.48
N ILE A 242 -14.68 -0.29 -16.40
CA ILE A 242 -13.49 -0.66 -15.62
C ILE A 242 -13.82 -0.68 -14.13
N PHE A 243 -14.54 0.33 -13.62
CA PHE A 243 -14.97 0.38 -12.22
C PHE A 243 -15.81 -0.83 -11.84
N GLY A 244 -16.77 -1.22 -12.69
CA GLY A 244 -17.60 -2.40 -12.46
C GLY A 244 -16.79 -3.69 -12.32
N ILE A 245 -15.79 -3.89 -13.17
CA ILE A 245 -14.89 -5.06 -13.12
C ILE A 245 -14.05 -5.05 -11.84
N VAL A 246 -13.47 -3.90 -11.49
CA VAL A 246 -12.64 -3.75 -10.28
C VAL A 246 -13.48 -3.92 -9.02
N GLU A 247 -14.67 -3.32 -8.96
CA GLU A 247 -15.57 -3.46 -7.81
C GLU A 247 -16.02 -4.91 -7.62
N ASN A 248 -16.34 -5.64 -8.71
CA ASN A 248 -16.62 -7.07 -8.67
C ASN A 248 -15.42 -7.87 -8.13
N LEU A 249 -14.21 -7.54 -8.61
CA LEU A 249 -12.97 -8.17 -8.14
C LEU A 249 -12.77 -7.93 -6.63
N MET A 250 -12.90 -6.69 -6.16
CA MET A 250 -12.74 -6.35 -4.72
C MET A 250 -13.80 -7.06 -3.87
N LYS A 251 -15.06 -7.07 -4.27
CA LYS A 251 -16.15 -7.78 -3.55
C LYS A 251 -15.83 -9.26 -3.38
N ASN A 252 -15.37 -9.93 -4.43
CA ASN A 252 -14.97 -11.35 -4.36
C ASN A 252 -13.73 -11.56 -3.45
N ILE A 253 -12.71 -10.72 -3.55
CA ILE A 253 -11.51 -10.81 -2.70
C ILE A 253 -11.91 -10.69 -1.23
N PHE A 254 -12.67 -9.67 -0.85
CA PHE A 254 -13.09 -9.45 0.54
C PHE A 254 -14.00 -10.57 1.04
N LYS A 255 -14.93 -11.03 0.21
CA LYS A 255 -15.82 -12.14 0.58
C LYS A 255 -15.06 -13.42 0.86
N GLU A 256 -14.13 -13.82 -0.01
CA GLU A 256 -13.44 -15.11 0.10
C GLU A 256 -12.27 -15.10 1.09
N THR A 257 -11.64 -13.94 1.32
CA THR A 257 -10.47 -13.86 2.20
C THR A 257 -10.84 -13.47 3.63
N LYS A 258 -11.89 -12.66 3.80
CA LYS A 258 -12.33 -12.09 5.09
C LYS A 258 -13.75 -12.49 5.50
N ASN A 259 -14.53 -13.12 4.61
CA ASN A 259 -15.96 -13.32 4.75
C ASN A 259 -16.71 -12.00 5.02
N TYR A 260 -16.26 -10.92 4.39
CA TYR A 260 -16.79 -9.57 4.53
C TYR A 260 -17.53 -9.17 3.25
N ASP A 261 -18.76 -8.70 3.40
CA ASP A 261 -19.56 -8.18 2.29
C ASP A 261 -19.34 -6.66 2.18
N LEU A 262 -18.75 -6.23 1.06
CA LEU A 262 -18.56 -4.80 0.77
C LEU A 262 -19.89 -4.14 0.35
N GLU A 263 -19.95 -2.82 0.49
CA GLU A 263 -21.07 -2.01 0.00
C GLU A 263 -21.27 -2.19 -1.51
N ASP A 264 -22.52 -2.11 -1.97
CA ASP A 264 -22.85 -2.30 -3.39
C ASP A 264 -22.28 -1.21 -4.28
N TYR A 265 -22.12 -0.01 -3.75
CA TYR A 265 -21.66 1.17 -4.45
C TYR A 265 -20.43 1.76 -3.75
N PHE A 266 -19.36 2.00 -4.52
CA PHE A 266 -18.20 2.75 -4.04
C PHE A 266 -18.40 4.23 -4.36
N VAL A 267 -18.15 5.08 -3.37
CA VAL A 267 -18.27 6.54 -3.53
C VAL A 267 -17.34 7.01 -4.65
N ARG A 268 -17.76 8.03 -5.42
CA ARG A 268 -16.94 8.65 -6.47
C ARG A 268 -16.87 10.15 -6.21
N LEU A 269 -15.67 10.68 -6.17
CA LEU A 269 -15.40 12.11 -5.99
C LEU A 269 -14.32 12.57 -6.98
N PRO A 270 -14.52 13.74 -7.62
CA PRO A 270 -13.43 14.40 -8.35
C PRO A 270 -12.25 14.73 -7.44
N TRP A 271 -11.05 14.71 -7.99
CA TRP A 271 -9.81 15.02 -7.27
C TRP A 271 -9.89 16.38 -6.56
N GLU A 272 -10.40 17.41 -7.22
CA GLU A 272 -10.52 18.75 -6.63
C GLU A 272 -11.45 18.75 -5.40
N GLU A 273 -12.54 17.99 -5.43
CA GLU A 273 -13.44 17.85 -4.29
C GLU A 273 -12.77 17.09 -3.13
N CYS A 274 -11.98 16.06 -3.44
CA CYS A 274 -11.18 15.36 -2.43
C CYS A 274 -10.18 16.29 -1.76
N MET A 275 -9.47 17.09 -2.54
CA MET A 275 -8.51 18.07 -2.00
C MET A 275 -9.21 19.12 -1.15
N ARG A 276 -10.30 19.69 -1.64
CA ARG A 276 -11.07 20.72 -0.94
C ARG A 276 -11.66 20.20 0.38
N ARG A 277 -12.23 18.97 0.41
CA ARG A 277 -12.91 18.43 1.61
C ARG A 277 -11.97 17.75 2.59
N TYR A 278 -10.94 17.09 2.10
CA TYR A 278 -10.08 16.22 2.91
C TYR A 278 -8.61 16.59 2.88
N GLY A 279 -8.20 17.48 1.98
CA GLY A 279 -6.80 17.90 1.80
C GLY A 279 -5.88 16.76 1.33
N SER A 280 -6.43 15.77 0.64
CA SER A 280 -5.72 14.60 0.15
C SER A 280 -6.44 13.95 -1.02
N ASP A 281 -5.70 13.43 -1.98
CA ASP A 281 -6.16 12.58 -3.08
C ASP A 281 -6.49 11.13 -2.66
N LYS A 282 -6.18 10.79 -1.41
CA LYS A 282 -6.43 9.47 -0.80
C LYS A 282 -7.01 9.59 0.61
N PRO A 283 -8.20 10.19 0.75
CA PRO A 283 -8.78 10.42 2.06
C PRO A 283 -9.24 9.12 2.73
N ASP A 284 -9.08 9.06 4.05
CA ASP A 284 -9.72 8.04 4.87
C ASP A 284 -11.17 8.48 5.19
N LEU A 285 -12.15 7.75 4.68
CA LEU A 285 -13.57 8.03 4.85
C LEU A 285 -14.19 7.34 6.08
N ARG A 286 -13.40 6.64 6.91
CA ARG A 286 -13.91 5.98 8.13
C ARG A 286 -14.31 6.95 9.23
N PHE A 287 -13.89 8.19 9.13
CA PHE A 287 -14.22 9.27 10.05
C PHE A 287 -14.54 10.56 9.29
N GLY A 288 -15.32 11.44 9.92
CA GLY A 288 -15.69 12.74 9.39
C GLY A 288 -14.56 13.77 9.41
N ASN A 289 -14.84 14.99 9.93
CA ASN A 289 -13.91 16.11 10.04
C ASN A 289 -13.44 16.61 8.68
N GLU A 290 -14.39 17.13 7.88
CA GLU A 290 -14.08 17.75 6.59
C GLU A 290 -13.53 19.18 6.80
N ILE A 291 -12.65 19.58 5.89
CA ILE A 291 -12.15 20.95 5.81
C ILE A 291 -13.31 21.85 5.35
N GLN A 292 -13.53 22.94 6.07
CA GLN A 292 -14.52 23.97 5.73
C GLN A 292 -13.80 25.19 5.21
N ASP A 293 -14.12 25.64 4.01
CA ASP A 293 -13.70 26.95 3.51
C ASP A 293 -14.57 28.03 4.17
N ILE A 294 -13.93 28.90 4.92
CA ILE A 294 -14.57 30.01 5.62
C ILE A 294 -14.08 31.38 5.12
N THR A 295 -13.44 31.43 3.96
CA THR A 295 -12.87 32.64 3.38
C THR A 295 -13.91 33.72 3.17
N ASP A 296 -15.13 33.34 2.78
CA ASP A 296 -16.24 34.25 2.52
C ASP A 296 -16.71 35.04 3.77
N LEU A 297 -16.46 34.52 4.97
CA LEU A 297 -16.80 35.19 6.24
C LEU A 297 -15.93 36.41 6.52
N PHE A 298 -14.77 36.51 5.89
CA PHE A 298 -13.75 37.52 6.16
C PHE A 298 -13.55 38.55 5.04
N LYS A 299 -14.55 38.70 4.14
CA LYS A 299 -14.47 39.66 3.02
C LYS A 299 -14.17 41.10 3.45
N ASN A 300 -14.65 41.50 4.61
CA ASN A 300 -14.50 42.84 5.14
C ASN A 300 -13.62 42.91 6.41
N THR A 301 -12.79 41.89 6.60
CA THR A 301 -11.96 41.80 7.83
C THR A 301 -10.91 42.89 7.93
N GLU A 302 -10.72 43.41 9.15
CA GLU A 302 -9.60 44.30 9.50
C GLU A 302 -8.36 43.52 9.97
N PHE A 303 -8.47 42.20 10.15
CA PHE A 303 -7.36 41.35 10.54
C PHE A 303 -6.39 41.16 9.36
N ALA A 304 -5.25 41.85 9.40
CA ALA A 304 -4.31 41.97 8.28
C ALA A 304 -3.88 40.64 7.67
N VAL A 305 -3.73 39.58 8.49
CA VAL A 305 -3.34 38.24 7.99
C VAL A 305 -4.43 37.67 7.10
N PHE A 306 -5.68 37.72 7.50
CA PHE A 306 -6.82 37.21 6.74
C PHE A 306 -7.13 38.10 5.54
N LYS A 307 -7.02 39.41 5.71
CA LYS A 307 -7.23 40.39 4.63
C LYS A 307 -6.31 40.11 3.44
N ASN A 308 -5.01 39.88 3.67
CA ASN A 308 -4.07 39.54 2.60
C ASN A 308 -4.41 38.26 1.87
N VAL A 309 -4.97 37.26 2.58
CA VAL A 309 -5.40 35.99 1.99
C VAL A 309 -6.68 36.14 1.17
N VAL A 310 -7.64 36.93 1.66
CA VAL A 310 -8.90 37.21 0.94
C VAL A 310 -8.66 38.00 -0.35
N GLU A 311 -7.63 38.85 -0.37
CA GLU A 311 -7.26 39.65 -1.56
C GLU A 311 -6.44 38.82 -2.58
N ASP A 312 -5.90 37.66 -2.21
CA ASP A 312 -5.19 36.74 -3.11
C ASP A 312 -6.18 35.81 -3.84
N PRO A 313 -6.20 35.78 -5.17
CA PRO A 313 -7.08 34.88 -5.93
C PRO A 313 -6.91 33.38 -5.62
N ARG A 314 -5.73 32.98 -5.11
CA ARG A 314 -5.40 31.62 -4.65
C ARG A 314 -5.43 31.48 -3.12
N GLY A 315 -5.89 32.52 -2.41
CA GLY A 315 -5.98 32.52 -0.97
C GLY A 315 -7.16 31.73 -0.44
N MET A 316 -6.97 31.01 0.65
CA MET A 316 -8.02 30.27 1.35
C MET A 316 -7.83 30.41 2.86
N ILE A 317 -8.94 30.59 3.57
CA ILE A 317 -9.01 30.44 5.03
C ILE A 317 -9.78 29.15 5.29
N GLY A 318 -9.05 28.08 5.59
CA GLY A 318 -9.61 26.77 5.86
C GLY A 318 -9.73 26.51 7.36
N ALA A 319 -10.80 25.85 7.77
CA ALA A 319 -11.07 25.45 9.14
C ALA A 319 -11.32 23.95 9.25
N LEU A 320 -10.85 23.35 10.34
CA LEU A 320 -11.04 21.94 10.65
C LEU A 320 -11.50 21.78 12.10
N LYS A 321 -12.72 21.27 12.31
CA LYS A 321 -13.34 21.12 13.63
C LYS A 321 -13.17 19.71 14.19
N PHE A 322 -12.88 19.64 15.50
CA PHE A 322 -12.86 18.40 16.29
C PHE A 322 -13.75 18.57 17.52
N GLU A 323 -14.77 17.73 17.61
CA GLU A 323 -15.71 17.72 18.72
C GLU A 323 -15.06 17.19 20.00
N ASN A 324 -15.37 17.78 21.16
CA ASN A 324 -14.88 17.38 22.46
C ASN A 324 -13.33 17.29 22.57
N ALA A 325 -12.60 18.09 21.77
CA ALA A 325 -11.14 18.07 21.71
C ALA A 325 -10.45 19.27 22.39
N GLN A 326 -11.21 20.25 22.91
CA GLN A 326 -10.64 21.49 23.47
C GLN A 326 -9.63 21.23 24.59
N ASP A 327 -9.89 20.28 25.49
CA ASP A 327 -9.05 19.94 26.63
C ASP A 327 -7.95 18.91 26.32
N LYS A 328 -8.01 18.28 25.15
CA LYS A 328 -7.02 17.28 24.70
C LYS A 328 -5.71 17.95 24.30
N TYR A 329 -5.75 19.22 23.86
CA TYR A 329 -4.59 19.96 23.40
C TYR A 329 -4.30 21.14 24.30
N SER A 330 -3.22 21.06 25.08
CA SER A 330 -2.63 22.21 25.79
C SER A 330 -2.01 23.19 24.80
N ARG A 331 -1.65 24.38 25.23
CA ARG A 331 -0.91 25.37 24.42
C ARG A 331 0.34 24.75 23.77
N LYS A 332 1.14 24.00 24.56
CA LYS A 332 2.32 23.29 24.05
C LYS A 332 1.97 22.21 23.00
N GLY A 333 0.81 21.57 23.14
CA GLY A 333 0.32 20.63 22.14
C GLY A 333 -0.01 21.34 20.83
N LEU A 334 -0.70 22.48 20.88
CA LEU A 334 -1.02 23.30 19.70
C LEU A 334 0.24 23.88 19.04
N ASP A 335 1.23 24.31 19.83
CA ASP A 335 2.53 24.74 19.31
C ASP A 335 3.24 23.62 18.51
N LYS A 336 3.15 22.37 18.98
CA LYS A 336 3.69 21.21 18.22
C LYS A 336 2.93 20.95 16.91
N LEU A 337 1.62 21.13 16.89
CA LEU A 337 0.83 21.04 15.66
C LEU A 337 1.21 22.14 14.66
N GLN A 338 1.47 23.36 15.17
CA GLN A 338 1.97 24.45 14.33
C GLN A 338 3.33 24.12 13.71
N GLU A 339 4.29 23.62 14.49
CA GLU A 339 5.59 23.20 13.97
C GLU A 339 5.45 22.06 12.94
N PHE A 340 4.54 21.12 13.17
CA PHE A 340 4.25 20.04 12.22
C PHE A 340 3.82 20.57 10.84
N VAL A 341 2.86 21.52 10.80
CA VAL A 341 2.39 22.08 9.51
C VAL A 341 3.41 23.04 8.88
N LYS A 342 4.19 23.76 9.68
CA LYS A 342 5.25 24.65 9.17
C LYS A 342 6.37 23.88 8.48
N HIS A 343 6.88 22.86 9.14
CA HIS A 343 8.01 22.08 8.59
C HIS A 343 7.58 21.08 7.53
N GLY A 344 6.44 20.42 7.69
CA GLY A 344 5.97 19.40 6.77
C GLY A 344 5.26 19.93 5.54
N PHE A 345 4.55 21.06 5.66
CA PHE A 345 3.61 21.54 4.64
C PHE A 345 3.78 23.01 4.26
N LYS A 346 4.81 23.69 4.77
CA LYS A 346 5.14 25.10 4.49
C LYS A 346 4.07 26.11 4.93
N ALA A 347 3.10 25.74 5.78
CA ALA A 347 2.11 26.68 6.30
C ALA A 347 2.79 27.77 7.16
N LYS A 348 2.40 29.03 6.98
CA LYS A 348 3.00 30.15 7.72
C LYS A 348 2.65 30.12 9.20
N ALA A 349 1.40 29.77 9.55
CA ALA A 349 0.91 29.69 10.92
C ALA A 349 -0.28 28.73 11.03
N LEU A 350 -0.53 28.26 12.27
CA LEU A 350 -1.73 27.53 12.66
C LEU A 350 -2.47 28.35 13.71
N ALA A 351 -3.67 28.82 13.39
CA ALA A 351 -4.56 29.43 14.35
C ALA A 351 -5.51 28.39 14.96
N TYR A 352 -6.06 28.68 16.11
CA TYR A 352 -7.04 27.83 16.75
C TYR A 352 -8.12 28.62 17.49
N LEU A 353 -9.30 28.03 17.59
CA LEU A 353 -10.43 28.47 18.42
C LEU A 353 -10.90 27.29 19.28
N LYS A 354 -11.37 27.60 20.48
CA LYS A 354 -11.95 26.67 21.45
C LYS A 354 -13.25 27.25 22.00
N MET A 355 -14.26 26.40 22.16
CA MET A 355 -15.53 26.77 22.77
C MET A 355 -15.67 26.13 24.15
N ALA A 356 -15.92 26.93 25.20
CA ALA A 356 -16.13 26.46 26.58
C ALA A 356 -17.11 27.36 27.32
N ASN A 357 -18.13 26.76 27.93
CA ASN A 357 -19.17 27.49 28.70
C ASN A 357 -19.85 28.62 27.89
N GLY A 358 -20.03 28.41 26.57
CA GLY A 358 -20.56 29.40 25.66
C GLY A 358 -19.60 30.55 25.31
N GLU A 359 -18.34 30.47 25.73
CA GLU A 359 -17.31 31.47 25.42
C GLU A 359 -16.28 30.98 24.44
N LEU A 360 -15.98 31.83 23.44
CA LEU A 360 -14.94 31.54 22.44
C LEU A 360 -13.58 32.02 22.93
N SER A 361 -12.58 31.17 22.91
CA SER A 361 -11.19 31.46 23.23
C SER A 361 -10.25 30.96 22.11
N GLY A 362 -9.03 31.50 22.03
CA GLY A 362 -8.08 31.04 21.01
C GLY A 362 -7.08 32.09 20.57
N SER A 363 -6.21 31.72 19.62
CA SER A 363 -5.10 32.57 19.17
C SER A 363 -5.57 33.79 18.36
N ILE A 364 -6.72 33.74 17.73
CA ILE A 364 -7.24 34.79 16.83
C ILE A 364 -8.53 35.45 17.32
N VAL A 365 -9.00 35.17 18.55
CA VAL A 365 -10.22 35.77 19.08
C VAL A 365 -10.13 37.31 19.19
N LYS A 366 -8.94 37.82 19.57
CA LYS A 366 -8.76 39.27 19.78
C LYS A 366 -8.82 40.10 18.51
N PRO A 367 -8.22 39.71 17.37
CA PRO A 367 -8.26 40.50 16.15
C PRO A 367 -9.59 40.38 15.37
N LEU A 368 -10.45 39.41 15.69
CA LEU A 368 -11.74 39.25 15.03
C LEU A 368 -12.83 40.12 15.66
N SER A 369 -13.69 40.69 14.82
CA SER A 369 -14.91 41.38 15.25
C SER A 369 -15.93 40.37 15.84
N GLU A 370 -16.92 40.86 16.61
CA GLU A 370 -17.99 40.04 17.16
C GLU A 370 -18.86 39.39 16.05
N GLU A 371 -19.03 40.11 14.94
CA GLU A 371 -19.76 39.60 13.78
C GLU A 371 -19.02 38.41 13.16
N GLU A 372 -17.71 38.52 12.94
CA GLU A 372 -16.87 37.45 12.41
C GLU A 372 -16.82 36.21 13.33
N LYS A 373 -16.70 36.43 14.66
CA LYS A 373 -16.74 35.36 15.65
C LYS A 373 -18.05 34.59 15.60
N ASN A 374 -19.17 35.32 15.59
CA ASN A 374 -20.50 34.69 15.51
C ASN A 374 -20.70 33.93 14.19
N ALA A 375 -20.25 34.52 13.08
CA ALA A 375 -20.33 33.86 11.76
C ALA A 375 -19.51 32.55 11.71
N VAL A 376 -18.31 32.53 12.32
CA VAL A 376 -17.49 31.31 12.41
C VAL A 376 -18.17 30.27 13.29
N VAL A 377 -18.70 30.67 14.46
CA VAL A 377 -19.40 29.75 15.37
C VAL A 377 -20.62 29.11 14.69
N GLU A 378 -21.40 29.92 13.98
CA GLU A 378 -22.59 29.46 13.24
C GLU A 378 -22.21 28.54 12.06
N ARG A 379 -21.24 28.95 11.21
CA ARG A 379 -20.81 28.19 10.03
C ARG A 379 -20.28 26.81 10.40
N LEU A 380 -19.51 26.72 11.51
CA LEU A 380 -18.88 25.49 11.96
C LEU A 380 -19.73 24.71 12.97
N ASP A 381 -20.94 25.20 13.31
CA ASP A 381 -21.79 24.63 14.37
C ASP A 381 -20.96 24.29 15.64
N MET A 382 -20.22 25.30 16.15
CA MET A 382 -19.35 25.10 17.31
C MET A 382 -20.13 24.96 18.60
N LYS A 383 -19.78 23.96 19.39
CA LYS A 383 -20.37 23.64 20.69
C LYS A 383 -19.32 23.62 21.79
N ASP A 384 -19.76 23.67 23.04
CA ASP A 384 -18.87 23.51 24.19
C ASP A 384 -18.08 22.19 24.07
N GLY A 385 -16.77 22.29 24.22
CA GLY A 385 -15.85 21.17 24.05
C GLY A 385 -15.11 21.15 22.71
N ASP A 386 -15.52 21.93 21.73
CA ASP A 386 -14.95 21.90 20.40
C ASP A 386 -13.59 22.62 20.29
N LEU A 387 -12.71 22.04 19.48
CA LEU A 387 -11.47 22.62 18.99
C LEU A 387 -11.58 22.82 17.48
N VAL A 388 -11.29 24.04 17.01
CA VAL A 388 -11.16 24.36 15.60
C VAL A 388 -9.73 24.78 15.30
N LEU A 389 -9.15 24.17 14.26
CA LEU A 389 -7.84 24.53 13.72
C LEU A 389 -8.05 25.32 12.42
N ILE A 390 -7.33 26.43 12.25
CA ILE A 390 -7.51 27.32 11.09
C ILE A 390 -6.14 27.62 10.48
N ILE A 391 -6.07 27.53 9.16
CA ILE A 391 -4.91 27.94 8.35
C ILE A 391 -5.40 28.93 7.29
N ALA A 392 -4.65 30.02 7.13
CA ALA A 392 -4.89 31.05 6.14
C ALA A 392 -3.62 31.22 5.30
N ASP A 393 -3.65 30.75 4.06
CA ASP A 393 -2.52 30.74 3.13
C ASP A 393 -3.01 30.49 1.69
N ASN A 394 -2.11 30.14 0.78
CA ASN A 394 -2.47 29.59 -0.53
C ASN A 394 -3.32 28.31 -0.35
N ASN A 395 -4.35 28.12 -1.19
CA ASN A 395 -5.30 27.01 -1.07
C ASN A 395 -4.62 25.63 -0.98
N ARG A 396 -3.60 25.34 -1.79
CA ARG A 396 -2.88 24.06 -1.75
C ARG A 396 -2.14 23.82 -0.44
N ILE A 397 -1.59 24.90 0.16
CA ILE A 397 -0.94 24.83 1.47
C ILE A 397 -1.98 24.57 2.55
N VAL A 398 -3.14 25.25 2.49
CA VAL A 398 -4.24 25.06 3.43
C VAL A 398 -4.77 23.65 3.38
N GLU A 399 -5.12 23.16 2.19
CA GLU A 399 -5.64 21.82 1.95
C GLU A 399 -4.67 20.75 2.48
N SER A 400 -3.44 20.75 2.02
CA SER A 400 -2.44 19.73 2.41
C SER A 400 -2.12 19.75 3.91
N SER A 401 -2.05 20.96 4.51
CA SER A 401 -1.77 21.09 5.94
C SER A 401 -2.92 20.63 6.82
N LEU A 402 -4.16 21.04 6.50
CA LEU A 402 -5.35 20.63 7.24
C LEU A 402 -5.67 19.15 7.01
N GLY A 403 -5.43 18.63 5.80
CA GLY A 403 -5.56 17.21 5.50
C GLY A 403 -4.62 16.34 6.34
N ALA A 404 -3.37 16.77 6.49
CA ALA A 404 -2.41 16.08 7.35
C ALA A 404 -2.79 16.16 8.84
N LEU A 405 -3.27 17.30 9.30
CA LEU A 405 -3.80 17.46 10.66
C LEU A 405 -5.04 16.61 10.89
N ARG A 406 -5.93 16.50 9.90
CA ARG A 406 -7.12 15.66 9.95
C ARG A 406 -6.76 14.20 10.30
N VAL A 407 -5.83 13.62 9.57
CA VAL A 407 -5.38 12.24 9.81
C VAL A 407 -4.64 12.13 11.14
N LYS A 408 -3.72 13.05 11.43
CA LYS A 408 -2.95 13.05 12.68
C LYS A 408 -3.85 13.10 13.91
N LEU A 409 -4.80 14.03 13.94
CA LEU A 409 -5.71 14.18 15.09
C LEU A 409 -6.72 13.01 15.16
N ALA A 410 -7.11 12.44 14.03
CA ALA A 410 -7.96 11.25 14.03
C ALA A 410 -7.32 10.06 14.76
N HIS A 411 -6.01 9.86 14.59
CA HIS A 411 -5.25 8.85 15.35
C HIS A 411 -5.07 9.24 16.82
N GLU A 412 -4.74 10.50 17.13
CA GLU A 412 -4.50 10.95 18.50
C GLU A 412 -5.78 11.00 19.36
N LEU A 413 -6.93 11.17 18.72
CA LEU A 413 -8.25 11.27 19.36
C LEU A 413 -9.07 9.98 19.26
N ASP A 414 -8.49 8.90 18.73
CA ASP A 414 -9.16 7.60 18.53
C ASP A 414 -10.48 7.71 17.72
N LEU A 415 -10.51 8.56 16.68
CA LEU A 415 -11.68 8.76 15.83
C LEU A 415 -11.86 7.67 14.77
N ILE A 416 -10.79 6.91 14.49
CA ILE A 416 -10.83 5.84 13.50
C ILE A 416 -11.49 4.61 14.14
N PRO A 417 -12.56 4.06 13.54
CA PRO A 417 -13.24 2.88 14.07
C PRO A 417 -12.29 1.70 14.27
N THR A 418 -12.39 1.05 15.42
CA THR A 418 -11.67 -0.19 15.70
C THR A 418 -12.39 -1.39 15.05
N GLY A 419 -11.61 -2.35 14.52
CA GLY A 419 -12.14 -3.54 13.87
C GLY A 419 -12.21 -3.43 12.34
N GLU A 420 -12.95 -4.37 11.72
CA GLU A 420 -13.08 -4.43 10.26
C GLU A 420 -14.07 -3.37 9.77
N CYS A 421 -13.53 -2.29 9.21
CA CYS A 421 -14.28 -1.20 8.59
C CYS A 421 -13.55 -0.78 7.31
N TYR A 422 -14.18 -1.00 6.16
CA TYR A 422 -13.58 -0.77 4.85
C TYR A 422 -14.42 0.22 4.06
N LYS A 423 -13.87 1.41 3.77
CA LYS A 423 -14.52 2.47 3.01
C LYS A 423 -13.75 2.73 1.73
N PHE A 424 -14.35 2.38 0.61
CA PHE A 424 -13.82 2.60 -0.73
C PHE A 424 -14.23 3.95 -1.28
N LEU A 425 -13.33 4.54 -2.07
CA LEU A 425 -13.55 5.78 -2.80
C LEU A 425 -12.84 5.72 -4.14
N TRP A 426 -13.56 5.95 -5.23
CA TRP A 426 -12.97 6.32 -6.50
C TRP A 426 -12.67 7.82 -6.51
N VAL A 427 -11.43 8.18 -6.74
CA VAL A 427 -11.02 9.54 -7.04
C VAL A 427 -10.85 9.66 -8.54
N THR A 428 -11.51 10.64 -9.15
CA THR A 428 -11.56 10.84 -10.61
C THR A 428 -11.08 12.24 -10.98
N ASP A 429 -10.97 12.50 -12.26
CA ASP A 429 -10.73 13.84 -12.78
C ASP A 429 -9.47 14.51 -12.24
N PHE A 430 -8.38 13.73 -12.17
CA PHE A 430 -7.07 14.24 -11.76
C PHE A 430 -6.57 15.33 -12.72
N PRO A 431 -5.75 16.29 -12.24
CA PRO A 431 -5.02 17.18 -13.13
C PRO A 431 -4.21 16.37 -14.17
N MET A 432 -4.22 16.82 -15.41
CA MET A 432 -3.42 16.20 -16.47
C MET A 432 -1.94 16.47 -16.29
N PHE A 433 -1.61 17.66 -15.80
CA PHE A 433 -0.25 18.17 -15.68
C PHE A 433 0.04 18.71 -14.28
N GLU A 434 1.31 18.63 -13.88
CA GLU A 434 1.87 19.29 -12.71
C GLU A 434 3.02 20.22 -13.16
N TYR A 435 3.16 21.37 -12.51
CA TYR A 435 4.27 22.25 -12.79
C TYR A 435 5.48 21.85 -11.96
N SER A 436 6.54 21.40 -12.64
CA SER A 436 7.82 21.11 -12.00
C SER A 436 8.66 22.39 -11.86
N GLU A 437 8.85 22.86 -10.63
CA GLU A 437 9.74 23.99 -10.34
C GLU A 437 11.21 23.66 -10.68
N GLU A 438 11.62 22.40 -10.51
CA GLU A 438 12.97 21.93 -10.81
C GLU A 438 13.27 21.97 -12.31
N GLU A 439 12.32 21.48 -13.13
CA GLU A 439 12.45 21.44 -14.57
C GLU A 439 11.93 22.74 -15.26
N ASN A 440 11.28 23.62 -14.49
CA ASN A 440 10.64 24.86 -14.96
C ASN A 440 9.72 24.64 -16.16
N ARG A 441 8.88 23.57 -16.08
CA ARG A 441 7.93 23.20 -17.15
C ARG A 441 6.79 22.35 -16.59
N TRP A 442 5.74 22.21 -17.38
CA TRP A 442 4.68 21.23 -17.11
C TRP A 442 5.18 19.82 -17.37
N VAL A 443 4.84 18.89 -16.48
CA VAL A 443 5.11 17.45 -16.61
C VAL A 443 3.78 16.71 -16.48
N ALA A 444 3.71 15.47 -17.00
CA ALA A 444 2.52 14.66 -16.82
C ALA A 444 2.34 14.30 -15.32
N ALA A 445 1.15 14.51 -14.78
CA ALA A 445 0.86 14.19 -13.38
C ALA A 445 0.91 12.67 -13.09
N HIS A 446 0.54 11.85 -14.09
CA HIS A 446 0.65 10.39 -14.03
C HIS A 446 1.67 9.89 -15.05
N HIS A 447 1.21 9.52 -16.24
CA HIS A 447 2.08 9.13 -17.36
C HIS A 447 1.57 9.74 -18.67
N PRO A 448 2.43 9.93 -19.66
CA PRO A 448 2.09 10.71 -20.88
C PRO A 448 1.08 10.02 -21.81
N PHE A 449 0.65 8.80 -21.50
CA PHE A 449 -0.33 8.04 -22.29
C PHE A 449 -1.76 8.16 -21.73
N THR A 450 -1.96 8.88 -20.62
CA THR A 450 -3.28 9.18 -20.05
C THR A 450 -4.03 10.14 -20.95
N ALA A 451 -5.31 9.86 -21.23
CA ALA A 451 -6.15 10.75 -22.03
C ALA A 451 -6.60 11.99 -21.21
N PRO A 452 -6.58 13.19 -21.79
CA PRO A 452 -7.30 14.33 -21.24
C PRO A 452 -8.81 14.12 -21.39
N LYS A 453 -9.62 14.89 -20.64
CA LYS A 453 -11.05 15.01 -20.92
C LYS A 453 -11.25 15.69 -22.27
N GLU A 454 -12.29 15.28 -23.02
CA GLU A 454 -12.56 15.80 -24.37
C GLU A 454 -12.77 17.31 -24.37
N GLU A 455 -13.49 17.83 -23.36
CA GLU A 455 -13.77 19.26 -23.19
C GLU A 455 -12.55 20.12 -22.88
N ASP A 456 -11.44 19.51 -22.49
CA ASP A 456 -10.21 20.20 -22.10
C ASP A 456 -9.07 20.12 -23.15
N ILE A 457 -9.27 19.40 -24.25
CA ILE A 457 -8.24 19.21 -25.29
C ILE A 457 -7.74 20.56 -25.84
N ASP A 458 -8.62 21.52 -26.01
CA ASP A 458 -8.26 22.86 -26.52
C ASP A 458 -7.43 23.68 -25.51
N LYS A 459 -7.42 23.29 -24.24
CA LYS A 459 -6.67 23.96 -23.17
C LYS A 459 -5.24 23.46 -23.00
N LEU A 460 -4.84 22.38 -23.66
CA LEU A 460 -3.52 21.72 -23.48
C LEU A 460 -2.34 22.69 -23.50
N PHE A 461 -2.40 23.76 -24.32
CA PHE A 461 -1.36 24.77 -24.45
C PHE A 461 -1.73 26.11 -23.83
N SER A 462 -3.01 26.47 -23.83
CA SER A 462 -3.46 27.79 -23.39
C SER A 462 -3.65 27.88 -21.88
N ASP A 463 -4.05 26.78 -21.25
CA ASP A 463 -4.34 26.70 -19.81
C ASP A 463 -4.10 25.30 -19.24
N PRO A 464 -2.83 24.81 -19.27
CA PRO A 464 -2.49 23.44 -18.83
C PRO A 464 -2.79 23.17 -17.36
N GLU A 465 -2.84 24.20 -16.50
CA GLU A 465 -3.19 24.08 -15.08
C GLU A 465 -4.60 23.53 -14.87
N HIS A 466 -5.54 23.81 -15.79
CA HIS A 466 -6.95 23.43 -15.67
C HIS A 466 -7.37 22.34 -16.68
N VAL A 467 -6.41 21.56 -17.15
CA VAL A 467 -6.70 20.36 -17.95
C VAL A 467 -6.91 19.18 -17.03
N SER A 468 -8.11 18.61 -17.04
CA SER A 468 -8.45 17.38 -16.34
C SER A 468 -8.11 16.15 -17.19
N SER A 469 -7.62 15.13 -16.54
CA SER A 469 -7.35 13.84 -17.16
C SER A 469 -8.49 12.84 -16.93
N ARG A 470 -8.48 11.76 -17.70
CA ARG A 470 -9.32 10.58 -17.49
C ARG A 470 -8.60 9.53 -16.62
N ALA A 471 -7.80 10.01 -15.65
CA ALA A 471 -7.18 9.18 -14.63
C ALA A 471 -8.13 8.97 -13.45
N TYR A 472 -7.95 7.84 -12.78
CA TYR A 472 -8.73 7.45 -11.60
C TYR A 472 -7.91 6.57 -10.67
N ASP A 473 -8.12 6.76 -9.37
CA ASP A 473 -7.55 5.94 -8.31
C ASP A 473 -8.65 5.32 -7.46
N LEU A 474 -8.45 4.09 -6.99
CA LEU A 474 -9.29 3.50 -5.95
C LEU A 474 -8.57 3.57 -4.61
N VAL A 475 -9.18 4.29 -3.69
CA VAL A 475 -8.69 4.49 -2.34
C VAL A 475 -9.45 3.61 -1.37
N LEU A 476 -8.74 3.00 -0.42
CA LEU A 476 -9.31 2.26 0.70
C LEU A 476 -8.69 2.74 2.02
N ASN A 477 -9.49 3.31 2.91
CA ASN A 477 -9.06 3.68 4.26
C ASN A 477 -7.79 4.56 4.29
N GLY A 478 -7.64 5.48 3.35
CA GLY A 478 -6.48 6.36 3.25
C GLY A 478 -5.30 5.81 2.44
N TYR A 479 -5.42 4.60 1.89
CA TYR A 479 -4.43 4.00 0.99
C TYR A 479 -4.93 3.98 -0.45
N GLU A 480 -4.15 4.51 -1.37
CA GLU A 480 -4.31 4.29 -2.80
C GLU A 480 -3.99 2.82 -3.10
N LEU A 481 -5.00 2.03 -3.43
CA LEU A 481 -4.82 0.61 -3.76
C LEU A 481 -4.43 0.38 -5.21
N LEU A 482 -4.96 1.19 -6.09
CA LEU A 482 -4.70 1.12 -7.52
C LEU A 482 -4.76 2.51 -8.15
N SER A 483 -4.09 2.63 -9.26
CA SER A 483 -4.19 3.77 -10.18
C SER A 483 -4.42 3.27 -11.60
N GLY A 484 -5.16 4.05 -12.38
CA GLY A 484 -5.48 3.74 -13.76
C GLY A 484 -5.92 4.94 -14.55
N SER A 485 -6.15 4.75 -15.84
CA SER A 485 -6.72 5.78 -16.72
C SER A 485 -7.31 5.18 -17.98
N ILE A 486 -8.13 5.96 -18.67
CA ILE A 486 -8.37 5.78 -20.09
C ILE A 486 -7.14 6.31 -20.84
N ARG A 487 -6.71 5.58 -21.87
CA ARG A 487 -5.48 5.88 -22.60
C ARG A 487 -5.78 6.72 -23.86
N ILE A 488 -4.80 7.49 -24.28
CA ILE A 488 -4.83 8.09 -25.60
C ILE A 488 -4.71 6.96 -26.61
N HIS A 489 -5.58 6.95 -27.63
CA HIS A 489 -5.55 6.01 -28.74
C HIS A 489 -5.44 6.71 -30.11
N ASP A 490 -5.52 8.04 -30.11
CA ASP A 490 -5.33 8.89 -31.28
C ASP A 490 -3.88 9.40 -31.35
N GLN A 491 -3.23 9.23 -32.52
CA GLN A 491 -1.83 9.60 -32.67
C GLN A 491 -1.61 11.11 -32.58
N ASP A 492 -2.50 11.91 -33.19
CA ASP A 492 -2.35 13.37 -33.22
C ASP A 492 -2.51 13.95 -31.81
N LEU A 493 -3.43 13.40 -31.03
CA LEU A 493 -3.60 13.78 -29.62
C LEU A 493 -2.37 13.40 -28.79
N GLN A 494 -1.79 12.21 -29.02
CA GLN A 494 -0.57 11.78 -28.31
C GLN A 494 0.60 12.70 -28.60
N GLU A 495 0.76 13.14 -29.85
CA GLU A 495 1.81 14.09 -30.22
C GLU A 495 1.62 15.46 -29.56
N LYS A 496 0.38 15.97 -29.47
CA LYS A 496 0.05 17.21 -28.75
C LYS A 496 0.37 17.12 -27.26
N VAL A 497 0.07 15.99 -26.62
CA VAL A 497 0.35 15.79 -25.19
C VAL A 497 1.86 15.75 -24.94
N PHE A 498 2.64 15.09 -25.80
CA PHE A 498 4.11 15.15 -25.70
C PHE A 498 4.65 16.57 -25.84
N GLU A 499 4.14 17.35 -26.80
CA GLU A 499 4.53 18.74 -26.98
C GLU A 499 4.18 19.58 -25.74
N ALA A 500 2.98 19.39 -25.16
CA ALA A 500 2.53 20.13 -23.97
C ALA A 500 3.43 19.91 -22.75
N ILE A 501 3.99 18.70 -22.59
CA ILE A 501 4.97 18.39 -21.53
C ILE A 501 6.42 18.68 -21.95
N GLY A 502 6.66 19.36 -23.07
CA GLY A 502 8.00 19.72 -23.54
C GLY A 502 8.86 18.56 -24.03
N LEU A 503 8.25 17.41 -24.35
CA LEU A 503 8.95 16.27 -24.95
C LEU A 503 8.94 16.40 -26.46
N SER A 504 10.09 16.71 -27.07
CA SER A 504 10.18 16.81 -28.53
C SER A 504 9.87 15.49 -29.22
N MET A 505 9.27 15.53 -30.41
CA MET A 505 8.93 14.31 -31.17
C MET A 505 10.16 13.46 -31.52
N GLU A 506 11.35 14.07 -31.63
CA GLU A 506 12.59 13.34 -31.82
C GLU A 506 12.90 12.46 -30.60
N LYS A 507 12.85 13.04 -29.39
CA LYS A 507 13.04 12.30 -28.12
C LYS A 507 11.92 11.33 -27.87
N ALA A 508 10.67 11.66 -28.19
CA ALA A 508 9.54 10.75 -28.06
C ALA A 508 9.73 9.52 -28.97
N LYS A 509 10.16 9.68 -30.20
CA LYS A 509 10.48 8.58 -31.12
C LYS A 509 11.69 7.75 -30.67
N GLU A 510 12.71 8.36 -30.10
CA GLU A 510 13.84 7.64 -29.53
C GLU A 510 13.40 6.71 -28.38
N ARG A 511 12.55 7.19 -27.48
CA ARG A 511 12.08 6.44 -26.30
C ARG A 511 10.96 5.47 -26.63
N PHE A 512 9.92 5.93 -27.32
CA PHE A 512 8.64 5.26 -27.52
C PHE A 512 8.33 4.96 -29.00
N GLY A 513 9.30 5.06 -29.91
CA GLY A 513 9.07 4.97 -31.36
C GLY A 513 8.33 3.71 -31.77
N PHE A 514 8.70 2.55 -31.24
CA PHE A 514 8.03 1.27 -31.52
C PHE A 514 6.55 1.27 -31.07
N PHE A 515 6.23 1.97 -30.01
CA PHE A 515 4.87 2.12 -29.50
C PHE A 515 4.07 3.12 -30.33
N LEU A 516 4.67 4.29 -30.67
CA LEU A 516 4.04 5.27 -31.55
C LEU A 516 3.78 4.73 -32.96
N ASP A 517 4.67 3.88 -33.46
CA ASP A 517 4.46 3.21 -34.75
C ASP A 517 3.26 2.26 -34.71
N ALA A 518 2.98 1.64 -33.57
CA ALA A 518 1.82 0.75 -33.42
C ALA A 518 0.48 1.49 -33.56
N PHE A 519 0.41 2.77 -33.15
CA PHE A 519 -0.80 3.61 -33.29
C PHE A 519 -1.30 3.74 -34.73
N LYS A 520 -0.40 3.61 -35.71
CA LYS A 520 -0.74 3.69 -37.14
C LYS A 520 -1.62 2.54 -37.63
N PHE A 521 -1.77 1.49 -36.83
CA PHE A 521 -2.43 0.24 -37.24
C PHE A 521 -3.78 0.02 -36.52
N GLY A 522 -4.53 1.06 -36.26
CA GLY A 522 -5.88 0.97 -35.73
C GLY A 522 -5.92 0.63 -34.23
N THR A 523 -5.37 1.52 -33.43
CA THR A 523 -5.40 1.41 -31.97
C THR A 523 -6.82 1.55 -31.46
N PRO A 524 -7.38 0.56 -30.72
CA PRO A 524 -8.70 0.68 -30.15
C PRO A 524 -8.70 1.64 -28.96
N PRO A 525 -9.83 2.31 -28.64
CA PRO A 525 -9.97 2.94 -27.33
C PRO A 525 -9.79 1.89 -26.24
N HIS A 526 -9.00 2.19 -25.21
CA HIS A 526 -8.65 1.25 -24.15
C HIS A 526 -8.32 1.98 -22.84
N GLY A 527 -8.38 1.23 -21.74
CA GLY A 527 -8.04 1.69 -20.42
C GLY A 527 -7.77 0.54 -19.47
N GLY A 528 -7.23 0.85 -18.31
CA GLY A 528 -6.90 -0.18 -17.34
C GLY A 528 -6.39 0.36 -16.02
N VAL A 529 -5.94 -0.56 -15.16
CA VAL A 529 -5.49 -0.28 -13.80
C VAL A 529 -4.28 -1.14 -13.43
N GLY A 530 -3.50 -0.65 -12.47
CA GLY A 530 -2.49 -1.42 -11.77
C GLY A 530 -2.80 -1.47 -10.27
N ILE A 531 -3.18 -2.64 -9.75
CA ILE A 531 -3.53 -2.82 -8.32
C ILE A 531 -2.29 -3.27 -7.57
N GLY A 532 -1.84 -2.50 -6.57
CA GLY A 532 -0.73 -2.87 -5.70
C GLY A 532 -1.06 -4.05 -4.80
N LEU A 533 -0.56 -5.25 -5.13
CA LEU A 533 -0.90 -6.49 -4.42
C LEU A 533 -0.43 -6.47 -2.97
N GLU A 534 0.76 -5.96 -2.69
CA GLU A 534 1.30 -5.85 -1.34
C GLU A 534 0.45 -4.90 -0.49
N ARG A 535 0.09 -3.74 -1.02
CA ARG A 535 -0.71 -2.75 -0.31
C ARG A 535 -2.13 -3.28 -0.02
N LEU A 536 -2.76 -3.92 -0.98
CA LEU A 536 -4.04 -4.61 -0.77
C LEU A 536 -3.92 -5.69 0.32
N THR A 537 -2.84 -6.48 0.29
CA THR A 537 -2.58 -7.51 1.30
C THR A 537 -2.33 -6.90 2.68
N MET A 538 -1.59 -5.78 2.78
CA MET A 538 -1.38 -5.05 4.03
C MET A 538 -2.70 -4.65 4.70
N VAL A 539 -3.57 -3.99 3.94
CA VAL A 539 -4.87 -3.52 4.46
C VAL A 539 -5.72 -4.69 4.93
N LEU A 540 -5.78 -5.78 4.15
CA LEU A 540 -6.52 -6.98 4.52
C LEU A 540 -5.89 -7.75 5.70
N ALA A 541 -4.57 -7.72 5.84
CA ALA A 541 -3.85 -8.31 6.97
C ALA A 541 -3.95 -7.46 8.25
N GLY A 542 -4.28 -6.17 8.13
CA GLY A 542 -4.30 -5.22 9.24
C GLY A 542 -2.91 -4.87 9.74
N THR A 543 -1.93 -4.73 8.85
CA THR A 543 -0.55 -4.29 9.15
C THR A 543 -0.21 -3.01 8.40
N ASP A 544 0.60 -2.16 9.00
CA ASP A 544 1.08 -0.90 8.40
C ASP A 544 2.48 -1.07 7.75
N ASN A 545 3.02 -2.29 7.74
CA ASN A 545 4.35 -2.58 7.24
C ASN A 545 4.31 -3.55 6.06
N ILE A 546 4.70 -3.08 4.87
CA ILE A 546 4.73 -3.88 3.63
C ILE A 546 5.63 -5.13 3.77
N ARG A 547 6.67 -5.08 4.60
CA ARG A 547 7.60 -6.19 4.82
C ARG A 547 6.96 -7.39 5.52
N ASP A 548 5.81 -7.20 6.17
CA ASP A 548 5.05 -8.30 6.77
C ASP A 548 4.24 -9.13 5.76
N VAL A 549 4.07 -8.62 4.54
CA VAL A 549 3.30 -9.28 3.46
C VAL A 549 4.16 -9.68 2.26
N VAL A 550 5.48 -9.46 2.34
CA VAL A 550 6.48 -9.89 1.34
C VAL A 550 7.36 -10.97 1.94
N ALA A 551 7.62 -12.05 1.19
CA ALA A 551 8.41 -13.16 1.72
C ALA A 551 9.85 -12.74 2.03
N PHE A 552 10.51 -12.05 1.12
CA PHE A 552 11.91 -11.59 1.23
C PHE A 552 11.99 -10.10 0.87
N PRO A 553 11.65 -9.20 1.81
CA PRO A 553 11.70 -7.76 1.58
C PRO A 553 13.10 -7.19 1.83
N THR A 554 13.37 -6.00 1.28
CA THR A 554 14.52 -5.17 1.62
C THR A 554 14.22 -4.22 2.77
N THR A 555 15.27 -3.67 3.40
CA THR A 555 15.17 -2.56 4.36
C THR A 555 14.76 -1.25 3.69
N ASN A 556 14.47 -0.21 4.48
CA ASN A 556 14.22 1.15 3.95
C ASN A 556 15.43 1.75 3.20
N SER A 557 16.63 1.25 3.43
CA SER A 557 17.86 1.63 2.73
C SER A 557 18.16 0.74 1.51
N SER A 558 17.18 -0.02 1.01
CA SER A 558 17.30 -0.93 -0.14
C SER A 558 18.36 -2.02 0.03
N LEU A 559 18.55 -2.51 1.26
CA LEU A 559 19.47 -3.61 1.56
C LEU A 559 18.70 -4.90 1.83
N ASP A 560 19.12 -6.01 1.26
CA ASP A 560 18.75 -7.35 1.69
C ASP A 560 19.77 -7.85 2.72
N LEU A 561 19.38 -7.79 4.00
CA LEU A 561 20.26 -8.18 5.12
C LEU A 561 20.50 -9.69 5.20
N MET A 562 19.70 -10.51 4.52
CA MET A 562 19.84 -11.96 4.51
C MET A 562 20.93 -12.42 3.53
N SER A 563 20.98 -11.79 2.35
CA SER A 563 21.93 -12.14 1.28
C SER A 563 23.09 -11.16 1.13
N ASP A 564 23.11 -10.08 1.93
CA ASP A 564 24.06 -8.96 1.83
C ASP A 564 24.03 -8.29 0.44
N ALA A 565 22.83 -8.22 -0.19
CA ALA A 565 22.65 -7.53 -1.47
C ALA A 565 22.23 -6.07 -1.27
N PRO A 566 22.67 -5.12 -2.14
CA PRO A 566 23.58 -5.33 -3.28
C PRO A 566 25.01 -5.56 -2.85
N GLY A 567 25.72 -6.44 -3.55
CA GLY A 567 27.10 -6.84 -3.28
C GLY A 567 28.05 -6.47 -4.42
N ASN A 568 29.35 -6.65 -4.17
CA ASN A 568 30.36 -6.52 -5.21
C ASN A 568 30.27 -7.67 -6.21
N VAL A 569 30.65 -7.40 -7.46
CA VAL A 569 30.77 -8.41 -8.51
C VAL A 569 32.23 -8.59 -8.90
N ASP A 570 32.57 -9.78 -9.40
CA ASP A 570 33.93 -10.07 -9.82
C ASP A 570 34.36 -9.17 -10.98
N PRO A 571 35.62 -8.63 -10.96
CA PRO A 571 36.13 -7.77 -12.01
C PRO A 571 36.07 -8.38 -13.40
N GLU A 572 36.21 -9.71 -13.51
CA GLU A 572 36.09 -10.43 -14.79
C GLU A 572 34.67 -10.31 -15.37
N GLN A 573 33.63 -10.35 -14.53
CA GLN A 573 32.25 -10.15 -14.99
C GLN A 573 32.04 -8.72 -15.51
N LEU A 574 32.58 -7.71 -14.83
CA LEU A 574 32.53 -6.31 -15.29
C LEU A 574 33.26 -6.15 -16.61
N SER A 575 34.45 -6.75 -16.75
CA SER A 575 35.23 -6.71 -17.98
C SER A 575 34.45 -7.31 -19.18
N VAL A 576 33.78 -8.44 -18.98
CA VAL A 576 32.93 -9.08 -20.01
C VAL A 576 31.77 -8.17 -20.44
N LEU A 577 31.27 -7.35 -19.54
CA LEU A 577 30.21 -6.38 -19.79
C LEU A 577 30.72 -5.06 -20.36
N GLY A 578 32.05 -4.83 -20.40
CA GLY A 578 32.64 -3.57 -20.81
C GLY A 578 32.34 -2.43 -19.85
N ILE A 579 32.25 -2.71 -18.53
CA ILE A 579 31.87 -1.76 -17.49
C ILE A 579 33.00 -1.60 -16.49
N GLU A 580 33.23 -0.37 -16.04
CA GLU A 580 34.15 -0.06 -14.93
C GLU A 580 33.38 0.63 -13.81
N VAL A 581 33.71 0.28 -12.56
CA VAL A 581 33.21 0.98 -11.39
C VAL A 581 34.06 2.25 -11.20
N SER A 582 33.46 3.41 -11.44
CA SER A 582 34.11 4.68 -11.09
C SER A 582 34.29 4.78 -9.59
N LYS A 583 35.51 5.08 -9.12
CA LYS A 583 35.73 5.47 -7.72
C LYS A 583 35.02 6.81 -7.54
N LYS A 584 33.91 6.85 -6.79
CA LYS A 584 33.45 8.10 -6.20
C LYS A 584 34.52 8.51 -5.20
N ASP A 585 35.08 9.72 -5.38
CA ASP A 585 35.88 10.33 -4.32
C ASP A 585 35.01 10.35 -3.08
N SER A 586 35.52 9.77 -2.00
CA SER A 586 34.87 9.77 -0.70
C SER A 586 34.81 11.23 -0.21
N GLU A 587 33.68 11.92 -0.41
CA GLU A 587 33.37 13.14 0.33
C GLU A 587 33.04 12.84 1.78
#